data_2265ce4f0099a875e3f04ff8f358aa28
#
_entry.id   2265ce4f0099a875e3f04ff8f358aa28
#
_cell.length_a   1.000
_cell.length_b   1.000
_cell.length_c   1.000
_cell.angle_alpha   90.00
_cell.angle_beta   90.00
_cell.angle_gamma   90.00
#
_symmetry.space_group_name_H-M   'P 1'
#
loop_
_entity.id
_entity.type
_entity.pdbx_description
1 polymer ?
#
loop_
_entity_poly.entity_id
_entity_poly.type
_entity_poly.pdbx_seq_one_letter_code
_entity_poly.pdbx_strand_id
1 'polypeptide(L)'
;MLKVLAIFIIVIFLVTIGRNKLAGSPVRNIKTIENKVEVPMADLVLNAKIVTDKGDINLKLFPEVAPLTVLNFAHLAKRGYYDNLKFHRVIEDFMIQGGDPTGTGAGGPGYQFGDEFKEEVIFDRKGLLAMANAGKDTNGSQFFITHVETPWLNYHHTIFGEIVSEEDQKVVDKIAQGDVIKTIEITGDFEKFLTEENKKITEQIDGMLETQFPNLKKY
;
A
#
# COMPACT_ATOMS: atom_id res chain seq x y z
N MET A 1 -10.65 36.56 -27.29
CA MET A 1 -11.24 35.45 -26.52
C MET A 1 -10.79 34.15 -27.17
N LEU A 2 -9.75 33.56 -26.71
CA LEU A 2 -9.23 32.29 -27.24
C LEU A 2 -9.50 31.19 -26.18
N LYS A 3 -10.35 30.24 -26.54
CA LYS A 3 -10.67 29.08 -25.70
C LYS A 3 -9.50 28.11 -25.80
N VAL A 4 -8.81 27.88 -24.68
CA VAL A 4 -7.82 26.82 -24.56
C VAL A 4 -8.56 25.50 -24.30
N LEU A 5 -8.52 24.64 -25.32
CA LEU A 5 -9.07 23.29 -25.26
C LEU A 5 -7.99 22.38 -24.67
N ALA A 6 -8.20 21.90 -23.45
CA ALA A 6 -7.32 20.91 -22.83
C ALA A 6 -7.50 19.57 -23.54
N ILE A 7 -6.46 19.14 -24.24
CA ILE A 7 -6.43 17.82 -24.90
C ILE A 7 -5.97 16.79 -23.88
N PHE A 8 -6.88 15.91 -23.48
CA PHE A 8 -6.55 14.67 -22.75
C PHE A 8 -5.84 13.71 -23.72
N ILE A 9 -4.53 13.57 -23.58
CA ILE A 9 -3.77 12.56 -24.31
C ILE A 9 -3.90 11.25 -23.54
N ILE A 10 -4.82 10.40 -23.97
CA ILE A 10 -4.85 8.97 -23.62
C ILE A 10 -3.77 8.30 -24.49
N VAL A 11 -2.64 7.95 -23.89
CA VAL A 11 -1.62 7.15 -24.58
C VAL A 11 -2.07 5.68 -24.56
N ILE A 12 -2.79 5.29 -25.62
CA ILE A 12 -3.03 3.87 -25.92
C ILE A 12 -1.78 3.34 -26.63
N PHE A 13 -1.01 2.51 -25.94
CA PHE A 13 0.04 1.73 -26.58
C PHE A 13 -0.57 0.61 -27.44
N LEU A 14 -0.72 0.87 -28.74
CA LEU A 14 -0.96 -0.19 -29.73
C LEU A 14 0.36 -0.95 -29.96
N VAL A 15 0.49 -2.11 -29.31
CA VAL A 15 1.56 -3.05 -29.62
C VAL A 15 1.17 -3.82 -30.89
N THR A 16 1.82 -3.50 -32.00
CA THR A 16 1.76 -4.29 -33.22
C THR A 16 2.39 -5.67 -32.98
N ILE A 17 1.57 -6.72 -33.09
CA ILE A 17 1.98 -8.12 -32.89
C ILE A 17 2.79 -8.56 -34.08
N GLY A 18 4.11 -8.54 -33.96
CA GLY A 18 5.01 -9.32 -34.77
C GLY A 18 4.99 -10.77 -34.28
N ARG A 19 4.56 -11.72 -35.12
CA ARG A 19 4.57 -13.17 -34.84
C ARG A 19 5.99 -13.66 -34.69
N ASN A 20 6.56 -13.61 -33.49
CA ASN A 20 7.67 -14.48 -33.09
C ASN A 20 7.18 -15.32 -31.91
N LYS A 21 7.22 -16.68 -32.10
CA LYS A 21 7.02 -17.65 -31.03
C LYS A 21 8.14 -17.48 -30.01
N LEU A 22 7.94 -16.64 -29.03
CA LEU A 22 8.72 -16.65 -27.79
C LEU A 22 8.01 -17.60 -26.84
N ALA A 23 8.78 -18.55 -26.31
CA ALA A 23 8.36 -19.50 -25.29
C ALA A 23 7.60 -18.72 -24.17
N GLY A 24 6.37 -19.14 -23.89
CA GLY A 24 5.52 -18.49 -22.88
C GLY A 24 6.24 -18.45 -21.55
N SER A 25 6.49 -17.26 -21.08
CA SER A 25 6.79 -17.06 -19.66
C SER A 25 5.63 -17.67 -18.86
N PRO A 26 5.90 -18.49 -17.83
CA PRO A 26 4.82 -19.06 -17.04
C PRO A 26 3.98 -17.90 -16.48
N VAL A 27 2.68 -17.89 -16.79
CA VAL A 27 1.71 -17.04 -16.12
C VAL A 27 1.85 -17.38 -14.63
N ARG A 28 2.48 -16.51 -13.85
CA ARG A 28 2.54 -16.70 -12.40
C ARG A 28 1.11 -16.69 -11.91
N ASN A 29 0.63 -17.83 -11.43
CA ASN A 29 -0.64 -17.88 -10.71
C ASN A 29 -0.45 -17.04 -9.44
N ILE A 30 -0.91 -15.79 -9.49
CA ILE A 30 -0.90 -14.88 -8.35
C ILE A 30 -1.93 -15.44 -7.38
N LYS A 31 -1.48 -15.80 -6.18
CA LYS A 31 -2.36 -16.27 -5.12
C LYS A 31 -3.20 -15.11 -4.60
N THR A 32 -4.47 -15.35 -4.28
CA THR A 32 -5.37 -14.37 -3.70
C THR A 32 -5.68 -14.75 -2.26
N ILE A 33 -5.66 -13.77 -1.36
CA ILE A 33 -6.11 -13.94 0.03
C ILE A 33 -7.58 -13.53 0.07
N GLU A 34 -8.45 -14.47 0.43
CA GLU A 34 -9.92 -14.28 0.48
C GLU A 34 -10.48 -14.35 1.92
N ASN A 35 -9.63 -14.50 2.92
CA ASN A 35 -10.03 -14.72 4.29
C ASN A 35 -10.59 -13.43 4.91
N LYS A 36 -11.64 -13.57 5.72
CA LYS A 36 -12.20 -12.48 6.51
C LYS A 36 -11.36 -12.27 7.76
N VAL A 37 -10.84 -11.06 7.93
CA VAL A 37 -10.14 -10.64 9.15
C VAL A 37 -11.14 -10.29 10.25
N GLU A 38 -10.88 -10.75 11.47
CA GLU A 38 -11.66 -10.39 12.65
C GLU A 38 -11.11 -9.11 13.29
N VAL A 39 -12.03 -8.20 13.62
CA VAL A 39 -11.72 -7.01 14.43
C VAL A 39 -12.27 -7.28 15.84
N PRO A 40 -11.43 -7.68 16.80
CA PRO A 40 -11.89 -8.19 18.08
C PRO A 40 -12.47 -7.12 19.03
N MET A 41 -12.19 -5.85 18.77
CA MET A 41 -12.58 -4.72 19.61
C MET A 41 -12.86 -3.49 18.74
N ALA A 42 -13.92 -2.75 19.10
CA ALA A 42 -14.29 -1.51 18.36
C ALA A 42 -13.26 -0.38 18.49
N ASP A 43 -12.44 -0.38 19.57
CA ASP A 43 -11.50 0.69 19.89
C ASP A 43 -10.03 0.25 19.78
N LEU A 44 -9.70 -0.62 18.83
CA LEU A 44 -8.32 -1.01 18.57
C LEU A 44 -7.49 0.20 18.11
N VAL A 45 -6.43 0.51 18.84
CA VAL A 45 -5.48 1.55 18.47
C VAL A 45 -4.27 0.91 17.79
N LEU A 46 -4.17 1.08 16.49
CA LEU A 46 -3.03 0.65 15.68
C LEU A 46 -2.38 1.85 15.02
N ASN A 47 -1.07 1.96 15.17
CA ASN A 47 -0.29 3.02 14.56
C ASN A 47 0.89 2.44 13.79
N ALA A 48 1.32 3.19 12.77
CA ALA A 48 2.56 2.93 12.08
C ALA A 48 3.45 4.18 12.11
N LYS A 49 4.77 3.98 12.06
CA LYS A 49 5.73 5.06 11.89
C LYS A 49 6.68 4.71 10.76
N ILE A 50 6.64 5.46 9.68
CA ILE A 50 7.59 5.34 8.58
C ILE A 50 8.82 6.19 8.91
N VAL A 51 9.96 5.54 9.09
CA VAL A 51 11.23 6.21 9.40
C VAL A 51 11.99 6.53 8.12
N THR A 52 12.33 7.81 7.92
CA THR A 52 13.09 8.28 6.75
C THR A 52 14.22 9.24 7.14
N ASP A 53 15.07 9.62 6.18
CA ASP A 53 16.07 10.68 6.40
C ASP A 53 15.46 12.10 6.41
N LYS A 54 14.22 12.27 5.96
CA LYS A 54 13.50 13.54 5.96
C LYS A 54 12.72 13.80 7.24
N GLY A 55 12.62 12.77 8.10
CA GLY A 55 11.87 12.73 9.34
C GLY A 55 10.98 11.50 9.41
N ASP A 56 10.29 11.36 10.52
CA ASP A 56 9.33 10.28 10.75
C ASP A 56 7.93 10.72 10.27
N ILE A 57 7.17 9.78 9.70
CA ILE A 57 5.76 9.97 9.34
C ILE A 57 4.94 9.06 10.25
N ASN A 58 4.21 9.65 11.20
CA ASN A 58 3.34 8.92 12.10
C ASN A 58 1.95 8.76 11.47
N LEU A 59 1.40 7.56 11.56
CA LEU A 59 0.16 7.15 10.92
C LEU A 59 -0.75 6.47 11.94
N LYS A 60 -2.03 6.81 11.92
CA LYS A 60 -3.10 6.04 12.55
C LYS A 60 -3.66 5.08 11.50
N LEU A 61 -3.79 3.80 11.85
CA LEU A 61 -4.36 2.77 10.98
C LEU A 61 -5.84 2.56 11.32
N PHE A 62 -6.62 2.11 10.34
CA PHE A 62 -8.08 1.92 10.43
C PHE A 62 -8.50 0.45 10.29
N PRO A 63 -8.25 -0.40 11.31
CA PRO A 63 -8.60 -1.83 11.23
C PRO A 63 -10.09 -2.08 11.10
N GLU A 64 -10.94 -1.17 11.58
CA GLU A 64 -12.39 -1.23 11.44
C GLU A 64 -12.90 -0.87 10.03
N VAL A 65 -12.07 -0.16 9.24
CA VAL A 65 -12.37 0.24 7.86
C VAL A 65 -11.90 -0.81 6.87
N ALA A 66 -10.62 -1.19 6.97
CA ALA A 66 -9.94 -2.07 6.03
C ALA A 66 -9.11 -3.13 6.78
N PRO A 67 -9.76 -4.08 7.46
CA PRO A 67 -9.10 -5.01 8.37
C PRO A 67 -8.03 -5.89 7.70
N LEU A 68 -8.27 -6.44 6.52
CA LEU A 68 -7.28 -7.26 5.81
C LEU A 68 -6.10 -6.42 5.33
N THR A 69 -6.37 -5.22 4.84
CA THR A 69 -5.33 -4.27 4.39
C THR A 69 -4.42 -3.88 5.55
N VAL A 70 -5.00 -3.53 6.71
CA VAL A 70 -4.25 -3.19 7.92
C VAL A 70 -3.45 -4.37 8.42
N LEU A 71 -4.03 -5.58 8.48
CA LEU A 71 -3.33 -6.79 8.88
C LEU A 71 -2.14 -7.08 7.96
N ASN A 72 -2.34 -7.04 6.66
CA ASN A 72 -1.31 -7.23 5.65
C ASN A 72 -0.17 -6.21 5.79
N PHE A 73 -0.50 -4.91 5.83
CA PHE A 73 0.48 -3.85 5.95
C PHE A 73 1.30 -3.97 7.24
N ALA A 74 0.63 -4.15 8.37
CA ALA A 74 1.28 -4.27 9.67
C ALA A 74 2.15 -5.53 9.76
N HIS A 75 1.68 -6.66 9.24
CA HIS A 75 2.45 -7.91 9.19
C HIS A 75 3.70 -7.75 8.32
N LEU A 76 3.59 -7.21 7.10
CA LEU A 76 4.73 -6.94 6.22
C LEU A 76 5.75 -6.00 6.88
N ALA A 77 5.27 -4.95 7.57
CA ALA A 77 6.13 -4.02 8.31
C ALA A 77 6.90 -4.73 9.43
N LYS A 78 6.24 -5.52 10.26
CA LYS A 78 6.88 -6.29 11.34
C LYS A 78 7.86 -7.34 10.81
N ARG A 79 7.61 -7.90 9.63
CA ARG A 79 8.55 -8.79 8.92
C ARG A 79 9.75 -8.04 8.31
N GLY A 80 9.78 -6.69 8.38
CA GLY A 80 10.82 -5.87 7.77
C GLY A 80 10.78 -5.85 6.23
N TYR A 81 9.63 -6.19 5.64
CA TYR A 81 9.46 -6.22 4.19
C TYR A 81 9.72 -4.85 3.54
N TYR A 82 9.36 -3.77 4.24
CA TYR A 82 9.52 -2.39 3.77
C TYR A 82 10.91 -1.80 4.04
N ASP A 83 11.77 -2.51 4.80
CA ASP A 83 13.07 -1.99 5.18
C ASP A 83 13.94 -1.73 3.93
N ASN A 84 14.46 -0.51 3.84
CA ASN A 84 15.29 -0.01 2.73
C ASN A 84 14.61 0.07 1.35
N LEU A 85 13.29 -0.05 1.29
CA LEU A 85 12.54 0.25 0.06
C LEU A 85 12.52 1.76 -0.20
N LYS A 86 12.21 2.13 -1.43
CA LYS A 86 12.16 3.54 -1.85
C LYS A 86 10.73 4.01 -2.08
N PHE A 87 10.54 5.30 -1.89
CA PHE A 87 9.42 5.99 -2.53
C PHE A 87 9.74 6.09 -4.02
N HIS A 88 9.33 5.09 -4.79
CA HIS A 88 9.71 4.93 -6.20
C HIS A 88 8.94 5.86 -7.14
N ARG A 89 7.83 6.45 -6.66
CA ARG A 89 7.03 7.41 -7.42
C ARG A 89 6.54 8.51 -6.47
N VAL A 90 6.90 9.75 -6.79
CA VAL A 90 6.48 10.95 -6.07
C VAL A 90 5.96 11.95 -7.09
N ILE A 91 4.75 12.44 -6.90
CA ILE A 91 4.14 13.47 -7.74
C ILE A 91 3.71 14.60 -6.81
N GLU A 92 4.30 15.77 -7.00
CA GLU A 92 3.95 16.99 -6.29
C GLU A 92 2.45 17.29 -6.44
N ASP A 93 1.82 17.82 -5.38
CA ASP A 93 0.38 18.09 -5.32
C ASP A 93 -0.51 16.87 -5.61
N PHE A 94 0.02 15.65 -5.42
CA PHE A 94 -0.76 14.43 -5.56
C PHE A 94 -0.44 13.43 -4.45
N MET A 95 0.70 12.72 -4.51
CA MET A 95 1.02 11.67 -3.53
C MET A 95 2.48 11.24 -3.56
N ILE A 96 2.91 10.56 -2.48
CA ILE A 96 4.13 9.76 -2.42
C ILE A 96 3.76 8.27 -2.41
N GLN A 97 4.43 7.44 -3.22
CA GLN A 97 4.14 6.00 -3.36
C GLN A 97 5.39 5.16 -3.10
N GLY A 98 5.25 4.16 -2.24
CA GLY A 98 6.29 3.20 -1.88
C GLY A 98 5.77 1.76 -1.78
N GLY A 99 6.58 0.86 -1.16
CA GLY A 99 6.18 -0.51 -0.88
C GLY A 99 6.41 -1.52 -2.03
N ASP A 100 7.08 -1.11 -3.11
CA ASP A 100 7.52 -2.00 -4.18
C ASP A 100 8.96 -2.48 -3.92
N PRO A 101 9.20 -3.79 -3.71
CA PRO A 101 10.55 -4.31 -3.48
C PRO A 101 11.48 -4.20 -4.70
N THR A 102 10.92 -4.00 -5.89
CA THR A 102 11.70 -3.83 -7.13
C THR A 102 11.96 -2.36 -7.46
N GLY A 103 11.18 -1.43 -6.89
CA GLY A 103 11.25 -0.01 -7.15
C GLY A 103 10.81 0.40 -8.57
N THR A 104 10.12 -0.47 -9.30
CA THR A 104 9.69 -0.24 -10.70
C THR A 104 8.23 0.17 -10.83
N GLY A 105 7.45 0.03 -9.75
CA GLY A 105 5.99 0.17 -9.73
C GLY A 105 5.23 -1.11 -10.07
N ALA A 106 5.93 -2.18 -10.50
CA ALA A 106 5.32 -3.45 -10.90
C ALA A 106 5.60 -4.60 -9.93
N GLY A 107 6.41 -4.38 -8.89
CA GLY A 107 6.74 -5.38 -7.88
C GLY A 107 5.69 -5.49 -6.78
N GLY A 108 5.77 -6.58 -6.01
CA GLY A 108 4.84 -6.82 -4.90
C GLY A 108 5.23 -8.07 -4.10
N PRO A 109 4.38 -8.50 -3.16
CA PRO A 109 4.71 -9.55 -2.21
C PRO A 109 4.49 -10.97 -2.78
N GLY A 110 4.05 -11.09 -4.04
CA GLY A 110 3.80 -12.37 -4.70
C GLY A 110 2.38 -12.91 -4.54
N TYR A 111 1.50 -12.13 -3.93
CA TYR A 111 0.07 -12.40 -3.78
C TYR A 111 -0.73 -11.12 -3.96
N GLN A 112 -2.05 -11.25 -4.04
CA GLN A 112 -3.00 -10.14 -4.11
C GLN A 112 -4.17 -10.39 -3.15
N PHE A 113 -4.92 -9.31 -2.84
CA PHE A 113 -6.16 -9.37 -2.06
C PHE A 113 -7.14 -8.28 -2.50
N GLY A 114 -8.42 -8.47 -2.12
CA GLY A 114 -9.52 -7.63 -2.52
C GLY A 114 -9.50 -6.23 -1.93
N ASP A 115 -10.29 -5.35 -2.54
CA ASP A 115 -10.51 -3.99 -2.06
C ASP A 115 -11.44 -3.99 -0.84
N GLU A 116 -11.22 -3.05 0.09
CA GLU A 116 -12.04 -2.83 1.27
C GLU A 116 -12.51 -1.37 1.29
N PHE A 117 -13.75 -1.13 0.86
CA PHE A 117 -14.34 0.20 0.81
C PHE A 117 -15.45 0.37 1.85
N LYS A 118 -15.51 1.56 2.47
CA LYS A 118 -16.66 2.04 3.24
C LYS A 118 -17.15 3.35 2.64
N GLU A 119 -18.47 3.52 2.59
CA GLU A 119 -19.11 4.66 1.94
C GLU A 119 -18.66 6.00 2.52
N GLU A 120 -18.47 6.05 3.84
CA GLU A 120 -18.07 7.25 4.57
C GLU A 120 -16.57 7.56 4.53
N VAL A 121 -15.74 6.64 3.98
CA VAL A 121 -14.28 6.80 3.95
C VAL A 121 -13.83 7.11 2.53
N ILE A 122 -13.59 8.39 2.28
CA ILE A 122 -13.29 8.93 0.94
C ILE A 122 -12.05 9.82 0.96
N PHE A 123 -11.50 10.10 -0.21
CA PHE A 123 -10.31 10.95 -0.39
C PHE A 123 -10.66 12.45 -0.34
N ASP A 124 -11.17 12.91 0.80
CA ASP A 124 -11.66 14.27 1.05
C ASP A 124 -10.62 15.20 1.70
N ARG A 125 -9.43 14.72 1.97
CA ARG A 125 -8.34 15.46 2.61
C ARG A 125 -6.97 14.93 2.23
N LYS A 126 -5.93 15.69 2.57
CA LYS A 126 -4.51 15.28 2.50
C LYS A 126 -4.17 14.26 3.59
N GLY A 127 -3.02 13.61 3.43
CA GLY A 127 -2.45 12.72 4.44
C GLY A 127 -3.14 11.37 4.58
N LEU A 128 -4.00 10.98 3.65
CA LEU A 128 -4.62 9.67 3.64
C LEU A 128 -3.65 8.61 3.14
N LEU A 129 -3.55 7.51 3.88
CA LEU A 129 -2.78 6.32 3.55
C LEU A 129 -3.69 5.32 2.85
N ALA A 130 -3.34 4.93 1.63
CA ALA A 130 -4.13 4.01 0.82
C ALA A 130 -3.29 3.03 0.02
N MET A 131 -3.91 1.93 -0.43
CA MET A 131 -3.26 0.92 -1.27
C MET A 131 -3.16 1.39 -2.72
N ALA A 132 -1.96 1.28 -3.29
CA ALA A 132 -1.80 1.30 -4.73
C ALA A 132 -2.14 -0.08 -5.29
N ASN A 133 -2.84 -0.11 -6.43
CA ASN A 133 -3.27 -1.33 -7.11
C ASN A 133 -3.17 -1.19 -8.64
N ALA A 134 -3.34 -2.28 -9.36
CA ALA A 134 -3.39 -2.35 -10.83
C ALA A 134 -4.82 -2.51 -11.36
N GLY A 135 -5.82 -2.15 -10.59
CA GLY A 135 -7.25 -2.31 -10.83
C GLY A 135 -7.93 -3.01 -9.67
N LYS A 136 -9.21 -3.30 -9.84
CA LYS A 136 -10.05 -3.90 -8.79
C LYS A 136 -9.42 -5.18 -8.22
N ASP A 137 -9.42 -5.29 -6.89
CA ASP A 137 -9.02 -6.49 -6.14
C ASP A 137 -7.57 -6.95 -6.40
N THR A 138 -6.65 -6.01 -6.68
CA THR A 138 -5.22 -6.30 -6.93
C THR A 138 -4.28 -5.65 -5.93
N ASN A 139 -4.73 -5.44 -4.69
CA ASN A 139 -3.88 -4.92 -3.62
C ASN A 139 -2.75 -5.90 -3.27
N GLY A 140 -1.59 -5.38 -2.90
CA GLY A 140 -0.42 -6.18 -2.54
C GLY A 140 0.37 -5.54 -1.39
N SER A 141 1.55 -4.99 -1.69
CA SER A 141 2.39 -4.29 -0.71
C SER A 141 2.55 -2.80 -0.98
N GLN A 142 2.21 -2.32 -2.18
CA GLN A 142 2.41 -0.92 -2.53
C GLN A 142 1.32 -0.04 -1.89
N PHE A 143 1.76 1.08 -1.33
CA PHE A 143 0.89 2.08 -0.70
C PHE A 143 1.26 3.48 -1.15
N PHE A 144 0.37 4.45 -0.91
CA PHE A 144 0.65 5.87 -1.11
C PHE A 144 0.07 6.72 0.02
N ILE A 145 0.63 7.92 0.19
CA ILE A 145 0.10 8.95 1.11
C ILE A 145 -0.17 10.21 0.29
N THR A 146 -1.35 10.81 0.45
CA THR A 146 -1.79 11.94 -0.35
C THR A 146 -1.19 13.28 0.13
N HIS A 147 -0.86 14.18 -0.81
CA HIS A 147 -0.50 15.57 -0.54
C HIS A 147 -1.72 16.48 -0.43
N VAL A 148 -2.80 16.14 -1.14
CA VAL A 148 -4.03 16.93 -1.25
C VAL A 148 -5.24 15.99 -1.24
N GLU A 149 -6.45 16.54 -1.22
CA GLU A 149 -7.67 15.79 -1.52
C GLU A 149 -7.64 15.23 -2.95
N THR A 150 -8.08 13.97 -3.12
CA THR A 150 -8.02 13.27 -4.41
C THR A 150 -9.32 12.51 -4.69
N PRO A 151 -10.48 13.20 -4.81
CA PRO A 151 -11.79 12.57 -4.84
C PRO A 151 -12.01 11.61 -6.03
N TRP A 152 -11.23 11.73 -7.08
CA TRP A 152 -11.25 10.81 -8.23
C TRP A 152 -10.71 9.40 -7.90
N LEU A 153 -10.09 9.20 -6.73
CA LEU A 153 -9.62 7.90 -6.24
C LEU A 153 -10.66 7.17 -5.37
N ASN A 154 -11.79 7.81 -5.05
CA ASN A 154 -12.85 7.21 -4.24
C ASN A 154 -13.32 5.88 -4.86
N TYR A 155 -13.39 4.85 -4.01
CA TYR A 155 -13.81 3.48 -4.40
C TYR A 155 -12.96 2.81 -5.50
N HIS A 156 -11.74 3.31 -5.69
CA HIS A 156 -10.71 2.71 -6.55
C HIS A 156 -9.49 2.24 -5.75
N HIS A 157 -9.25 2.88 -4.61
CA HIS A 157 -8.11 2.54 -3.73
C HIS A 157 -8.60 2.44 -2.29
N THR A 158 -8.18 1.38 -1.60
CA THR A 158 -8.53 1.15 -0.18
C THR A 158 -7.79 2.11 0.71
N ILE A 159 -8.51 3.02 1.38
CA ILE A 159 -7.98 3.86 2.46
C ILE A 159 -7.92 3.02 3.72
N PHE A 160 -6.75 2.96 4.37
CA PHE A 160 -6.55 2.16 5.58
C PHE A 160 -5.83 2.88 6.71
N GLY A 161 -5.61 4.19 6.57
CA GLY A 161 -5.02 5.03 7.60
C GLY A 161 -4.91 6.49 7.19
N GLU A 162 -4.34 7.30 8.09
CA GLU A 162 -4.03 8.70 7.86
C GLU A 162 -2.83 9.16 8.69
N ILE A 163 -2.22 10.27 8.34
CA ILE A 163 -1.21 10.93 9.17
C ILE A 163 -1.82 11.40 10.51
N VAL A 164 -0.97 11.49 11.53
CA VAL A 164 -1.42 11.91 12.88
C VAL A 164 -1.46 13.43 13.04
N SER A 165 -0.58 14.16 12.35
CA SER A 165 -0.39 15.59 12.55
C SER A 165 0.02 16.35 11.28
N GLU A 166 -0.09 17.69 11.34
CA GLU A 166 0.44 18.57 10.29
C GLU A 166 1.98 18.50 10.17
N GLU A 167 2.69 18.16 11.25
CA GLU A 167 4.13 17.93 11.23
C GLU A 167 4.48 16.71 10.39
N ASP A 168 3.68 15.64 10.48
CA ASP A 168 3.82 14.44 9.62
C ASP A 168 3.56 14.81 8.16
N GLN A 169 2.55 15.65 7.86
CA GLN A 169 2.31 16.14 6.50
C GLN A 169 3.51 16.90 5.95
N LYS A 170 4.15 17.74 6.75
CA LYS A 170 5.36 18.46 6.32
C LYS A 170 6.52 17.52 5.97
N VAL A 171 6.58 16.34 6.60
CA VAL A 171 7.55 15.30 6.23
C VAL A 171 7.13 14.65 4.92
N VAL A 172 5.85 14.28 4.77
CA VAL A 172 5.31 13.73 3.51
C VAL A 172 5.61 14.67 2.33
N ASP A 173 5.39 15.98 2.50
CA ASP A 173 5.62 17.00 1.46
C ASP A 173 7.11 17.20 1.12
N LYS A 174 8.04 16.76 1.98
CA LYS A 174 9.50 16.82 1.75
C LYS A 174 10.06 15.56 1.09
N ILE A 175 9.30 14.48 1.04
CA ILE A 175 9.76 13.23 0.42
C ILE A 175 9.93 13.45 -1.08
N ALA A 176 11.09 13.07 -1.58
CA ALA A 176 11.42 13.07 -3.00
C ALA A 176 11.48 11.64 -3.56
N GLN A 177 11.30 11.52 -4.86
CA GLN A 177 11.43 10.23 -5.53
C GLN A 177 12.85 9.66 -5.33
N GLY A 178 12.91 8.43 -4.84
CA GLY A 178 14.14 7.73 -4.50
C GLY A 178 14.52 7.81 -3.02
N ASP A 179 13.86 8.65 -2.21
CA ASP A 179 14.05 8.65 -0.76
C ASP A 179 13.71 7.29 -0.16
N VAL A 180 14.44 6.91 0.89
CA VAL A 180 14.41 5.55 1.45
C VAL A 180 13.50 5.48 2.67
N ILE A 181 12.65 4.46 2.68
CA ILE A 181 11.97 3.96 3.89
C ILE A 181 12.99 3.13 4.66
N LYS A 182 13.55 3.67 5.76
CA LYS A 182 14.50 2.92 6.59
C LYS A 182 13.86 1.70 7.23
N THR A 183 12.67 1.91 7.78
CA THR A 183 11.82 0.87 8.37
C THR A 183 10.42 1.42 8.56
N ILE A 184 9.45 0.51 8.78
CA ILE A 184 8.11 0.86 9.26
C ILE A 184 7.91 0.16 10.60
N GLU A 185 7.68 0.93 11.65
CA GLU A 185 7.42 0.44 13.00
C GLU A 185 5.90 0.38 13.25
N ILE A 186 5.41 -0.73 13.80
CA ILE A 186 4.01 -0.90 14.20
C ILE A 186 3.91 -0.83 15.71
N THR A 187 2.99 -0.03 16.21
CA THR A 187 2.74 0.17 17.66
C THR A 187 1.24 0.12 17.97
N GLY A 188 0.94 0.05 19.28
CA GLY A 188 -0.45 -0.07 19.75
C GLY A 188 -0.87 -1.54 19.93
N ASP A 189 -2.14 -1.82 19.63
CA ASP A 189 -2.81 -3.08 19.98
C ASP A 189 -2.61 -4.22 18.98
N PHE A 190 -1.48 -4.26 18.26
CA PHE A 190 -1.25 -5.26 17.21
C PHE A 190 -1.38 -6.70 17.72
N GLU A 191 -0.86 -7.00 18.91
CA GLU A 191 -0.97 -8.33 19.50
C GLU A 191 -2.42 -8.72 19.83
N LYS A 192 -3.27 -7.75 20.19
CA LYS A 192 -4.71 -7.98 20.37
C LYS A 192 -5.43 -8.17 19.04
N PHE A 193 -4.94 -7.53 17.97
CA PHE A 193 -5.46 -7.69 16.63
C PHE A 193 -5.09 -9.06 16.03
N LEU A 194 -4.02 -9.70 16.49
CA LEU A 194 -3.63 -11.05 16.10
C LEU A 194 -4.46 -12.11 16.83
N THR A 195 -5.78 -12.15 16.57
CA THR A 195 -6.62 -13.28 17.00
C THR A 195 -6.14 -14.59 16.39
N GLU A 196 -6.64 -15.74 16.88
CA GLU A 196 -6.27 -17.03 16.29
C GLU A 196 -6.65 -17.14 14.80
N GLU A 197 -7.74 -16.50 14.37
CA GLU A 197 -8.13 -16.46 12.95
C GLU A 197 -7.20 -15.55 12.14
N ASN A 198 -6.85 -14.39 12.68
CA ASN A 198 -5.95 -13.45 11.99
C ASN A 198 -4.52 -14.01 11.88
N LYS A 199 -4.07 -14.80 12.88
CA LYS A 199 -2.79 -15.53 12.80
C LYS A 199 -2.75 -16.52 11.64
N LYS A 200 -3.83 -17.23 11.35
CA LYS A 200 -3.90 -18.13 10.18
C LYS A 200 -3.69 -17.38 8.87
N ILE A 201 -4.19 -16.15 8.80
CA ILE A 201 -3.98 -15.29 7.60
C ILE A 201 -2.51 -14.86 7.51
N THR A 202 -1.90 -14.44 8.64
CA THR A 202 -0.47 -14.08 8.63
C THR A 202 0.43 -15.28 8.33
N GLU A 203 0.11 -16.48 8.78
CA GLU A 203 0.80 -17.72 8.41
C GLU A 203 0.67 -18.04 6.92
N GLN A 204 -0.51 -17.80 6.33
CA GLN A 204 -0.72 -17.93 4.89
C GLN A 204 0.13 -16.93 4.12
N ILE A 205 0.19 -15.67 4.57
CA ILE A 205 1.06 -14.63 4.00
C ILE A 205 2.52 -15.07 4.08
N ASP A 206 2.98 -15.55 5.23
CA ASP A 206 4.34 -16.03 5.45
C ASP A 206 4.72 -17.15 4.49
N GLY A 207 3.86 -18.14 4.31
CA GLY A 207 4.11 -19.23 3.35
C GLY A 207 4.24 -18.76 1.89
N MET A 208 3.64 -17.61 1.54
CA MET A 208 3.82 -16.99 0.23
C MET A 208 5.10 -16.15 0.14
N LEU A 209 5.44 -15.43 1.21
CA LEU A 209 6.62 -14.58 1.28
C LEU A 209 7.93 -15.38 1.30
N GLU A 210 7.99 -16.48 2.04
CA GLU A 210 9.23 -17.26 2.23
C GLU A 210 9.85 -17.73 0.92
N THR A 211 9.04 -17.95 -0.11
CA THR A 211 9.52 -18.34 -1.43
C THR A 211 10.28 -17.25 -2.16
N GLN A 212 9.89 -15.97 -1.95
CA GLN A 212 10.45 -14.83 -2.66
C GLN A 212 11.38 -13.98 -1.78
N PHE A 213 11.12 -13.98 -0.47
CA PHE A 213 11.78 -13.14 0.53
C PHE A 213 12.25 -13.97 1.74
N PRO A 214 13.19 -14.92 1.58
CA PRO A 214 13.56 -15.88 2.63
C PRO A 214 14.24 -15.25 3.86
N ASN A 215 14.70 -14.02 3.74
CA ASN A 215 15.50 -13.33 4.76
C ASN A 215 14.69 -12.30 5.59
N LEU A 216 13.36 -12.30 5.49
CA LEU A 216 12.54 -11.41 6.30
C LEU A 216 12.63 -11.76 7.79
N LYS A 217 12.49 -10.75 8.63
CA LYS A 217 12.49 -10.91 10.11
C LYS A 217 11.35 -11.86 10.54
N LYS A 218 11.60 -12.62 11.60
CA LYS A 218 10.56 -13.34 12.33
C LYS A 218 10.24 -12.55 13.61
N TYR A 219 9.00 -12.48 14.03
CA TYR A 219 8.56 -11.79 15.24
C TYR A 219 7.53 -12.65 16.00
#